data_6263cb12eea8da5805424d893ec6057d
#
_entry.id   6263cb12eea8da5805424d893ec6057d
#
_cell.length_a   1.000
_cell.length_b   1.000
_cell.length_c   1.000
_cell.angle_alpha   90.00
_cell.angle_beta   90.00
_cell.angle_gamma   90.00
#
_symmetry.space_group_name_H-M   'P 1'
#
loop_
_entity.id
_entity.type
_entity.pdbx_description
1 polymer ?
#
loop_
_entity_poly.entity_id
_entity_poly.type
_entity_poly.pdbx_seq_one_letter_code
_entity_poly.pdbx_strand_id
1 'polypeptide(L)'
;MSCVARARTTPPEMTTTKKQGCQRPQRVAFLLGWWGLLAAATAVIWLTDIAQDYKNVSLQIALVLALGGLSTWILRSSGLPSPHRWWAAALIWTPVWVISPMGPVKLINNGNTGVADWRWRWAPAHDETLTRTVAAPTVQLAWKETDRDYPRFLGNGYWAEVKGVDLEADWNAHQPKLLWKQPVGAGWSGFAIVGDYAVTQEQRGDQEMVVCYELKTGKVVWSHADEARWDPAGPGALGGVGPRATPTIHDGHVYTHGATGILNCIDARSGKLLWSHDTLAEFGAENISWGKSDSPLIVDDNVVISVGGLNNNSLVAFNRETGDVAWAAGSHRSSYASPILTEIAGVRQILAVNENFLTAHAAATGVVLWEHPWDGDSNGNASASQPVPVGGDRIFLSKGYGIQSQLIQVTRTATNGEEAGTDDADKWSAEIIWSKPVLRTKFGNVVLRDGVVYGIDDIDMDCAELETGKRNWKKRRRPELGHGQIILVGEKILALSESGELVLIAADSKKYRELAKLQAIEGVTWNNPALSGQYLLVRNAEEAACFELPLAPLPSIQ
;
A
#
# COMPACT_ATOMS: atom_id res chain seq x y z
N MET A 1 -57.10 -9.55 99.22
CA MET A 1 -56.13 -8.52 98.93
C MET A 1 -55.60 -8.73 97.53
N SER A 2 -56.04 -7.88 96.60
CA SER A 2 -55.78 -7.99 95.17
C SER A 2 -54.46 -7.32 94.77
N CYS A 3 -53.72 -7.96 93.93
CA CYS A 3 -52.63 -7.35 93.18
C CYS A 3 -52.98 -7.40 91.67
N VAL A 4 -53.22 -6.24 91.11
CA VAL A 4 -53.49 -6.00 89.69
C VAL A 4 -52.16 -5.95 89.00
N ALA A 5 -51.92 -6.83 88.00
CA ALA A 5 -50.78 -6.78 87.09
C ALA A 5 -51.11 -5.90 85.91
N ARG A 6 -50.34 -4.84 85.66
CA ARG A 6 -50.38 -3.97 84.54
C ARG A 6 -49.64 -4.63 83.38
N ALA A 7 -50.32 -4.89 82.25
CA ALA A 7 -49.73 -5.26 80.97
C ALA A 7 -49.07 -4.05 80.33
N ARG A 8 -47.77 -4.12 79.93
CA ARG A 8 -47.08 -3.19 79.09
C ARG A 8 -47.33 -3.57 77.63
N THR A 9 -47.98 -2.69 76.93
CA THR A 9 -48.12 -2.77 75.45
C THR A 9 -46.85 -2.20 74.85
N THR A 10 -46.11 -3.05 74.05
CA THR A 10 -45.02 -2.65 73.15
C THR A 10 -45.61 -2.03 71.86
N PRO A 11 -45.05 -0.94 71.34
CA PRO A 11 -45.50 -0.37 70.05
C PRO A 11 -45.05 -1.26 68.90
N PRO A 12 -45.80 -1.27 67.79
CA PRO A 12 -45.47 -2.09 66.63
C PRO A 12 -44.19 -1.55 65.89
N GLU A 13 -43.26 -2.44 65.62
CA GLU A 13 -42.10 -2.20 64.78
C GLU A 13 -42.54 -1.72 63.37
N MET A 14 -42.16 -0.51 63.03
CA MET A 14 -42.29 -0.01 61.66
C MET A 14 -41.30 -0.74 60.78
N THR A 15 -41.75 -1.75 60.07
CA THR A 15 -41.02 -2.37 58.96
C THR A 15 -40.83 -1.35 57.81
N THR A 16 -39.64 -0.78 57.74
CA THR A 16 -39.21 0.01 56.60
C THR A 16 -39.07 -0.89 55.37
N THR A 17 -40.11 -1.04 54.59
CA THR A 17 -40.04 -1.60 53.25
C THR A 17 -39.13 -0.71 52.41
N LYS A 18 -37.89 -1.13 52.18
CA LYS A 18 -36.95 -0.52 51.26
C LYS A 18 -37.60 -0.44 49.88
N LYS A 19 -37.81 0.78 49.38
CA LYS A 19 -38.19 1.09 47.97
C LYS A 19 -37.10 0.60 47.03
N GLN A 20 -37.05 -0.69 46.70
CA GLN A 20 -36.14 -1.25 45.70
C GLN A 20 -36.72 -1.29 44.25
N GLY A 21 -38.00 -0.90 44.05
CA GLY A 21 -38.71 -1.09 42.81
C GLY A 21 -38.55 0.00 41.75
N CYS A 22 -38.11 1.23 42.14
CA CYS A 22 -38.18 2.39 41.22
C CYS A 22 -36.85 2.75 40.51
N GLN A 23 -35.73 2.12 40.89
CA GLN A 23 -34.41 2.46 40.30
C GLN A 23 -33.99 1.63 39.08
N ARG A 24 -34.60 0.47 38.84
CA ARG A 24 -34.27 -0.40 37.70
C ARG A 24 -34.57 0.22 36.32
N PRO A 25 -35.76 0.81 36.06
CA PRO A 25 -36.06 1.41 34.73
C PRO A 25 -35.16 2.60 34.42
N GLN A 26 -34.80 3.44 35.40
CA GLN A 26 -33.91 4.58 35.18
C GLN A 26 -32.48 4.17 34.80
N ARG A 27 -31.97 3.05 35.34
CA ARG A 27 -30.63 2.55 35.03
C ARG A 27 -30.55 1.88 33.68
N VAL A 28 -31.60 1.21 33.23
CA VAL A 28 -31.71 0.70 31.84
C VAL A 28 -31.83 1.85 30.85
N ALA A 29 -32.63 2.86 31.15
CA ALA A 29 -32.75 4.06 30.32
C ALA A 29 -31.42 4.79 30.15
N PHE A 30 -30.60 4.87 31.18
CA PHE A 30 -29.25 5.45 31.10
C PHE A 30 -28.32 4.64 30.17
N LEU A 31 -28.34 3.30 30.25
CA LEU A 31 -27.53 2.44 29.36
C LEU A 31 -27.95 2.57 27.90
N LEU A 32 -29.26 2.58 27.64
CA LEU A 32 -29.80 2.78 26.29
C LEU A 32 -29.48 4.18 25.75
N GLY A 33 -29.54 5.21 26.59
CA GLY A 33 -29.13 6.57 26.24
C GLY A 33 -27.65 6.66 25.90
N TRP A 34 -26.79 6.00 26.69
CA TRP A 34 -25.34 5.90 26.41
C TRP A 34 -25.04 5.23 25.06
N TRP A 35 -25.68 4.10 24.77
CA TRP A 35 -25.51 3.42 23.50
C TRP A 35 -26.08 4.23 22.33
N GLY A 36 -27.20 4.91 22.55
CA GLY A 36 -27.78 5.83 21.55
C GLY A 36 -26.84 6.98 21.21
N LEU A 37 -26.16 7.56 22.20
CA LEU A 37 -25.13 8.59 21.99
C LEU A 37 -23.93 8.07 21.22
N LEU A 38 -23.41 6.90 21.57
CA LEU A 38 -22.29 6.28 20.86
C LEU A 38 -22.67 5.97 19.40
N ALA A 39 -23.86 5.42 19.18
CA ALA A 39 -24.35 5.12 17.84
C ALA A 39 -24.53 6.41 16.99
N ALA A 40 -25.09 7.46 17.58
CA ALA A 40 -25.26 8.74 16.91
C ALA A 40 -23.91 9.39 16.56
N ALA A 41 -22.96 9.41 17.50
CA ALA A 41 -21.62 9.95 17.27
C ALA A 41 -20.89 9.17 16.15
N THR A 42 -20.96 7.83 16.17
CA THR A 42 -20.39 6.99 15.13
C THR A 42 -21.06 7.25 13.78
N ALA A 43 -22.39 7.36 13.74
CA ALA A 43 -23.13 7.65 12.52
C ALA A 43 -22.74 9.00 11.91
N VAL A 44 -22.56 10.05 12.72
CA VAL A 44 -22.10 11.36 12.25
C VAL A 44 -20.72 11.24 11.60
N ILE A 45 -19.76 10.54 12.23
CA ILE A 45 -18.42 10.29 11.67
C ILE A 45 -18.53 9.55 10.32
N TRP A 46 -19.40 8.53 10.23
CA TRP A 46 -19.57 7.75 9.00
C TRP A 46 -20.22 8.52 7.85
N LEU A 47 -20.96 9.58 8.14
CA LEU A 47 -21.57 10.47 7.13
C LEU A 47 -20.61 11.55 6.63
N THR A 48 -19.47 11.77 7.28
CA THR A 48 -18.46 12.75 6.85
C THR A 48 -17.54 12.18 5.78
N ASP A 49 -16.88 13.03 5.00
CA ASP A 49 -15.88 12.66 3.98
C ASP A 49 -14.47 12.60 4.58
N ILE A 50 -14.31 11.83 5.66
CA ILE A 50 -13.02 11.51 6.26
C ILE A 50 -12.55 10.14 5.79
N ALA A 51 -11.24 9.89 5.89
CA ALA A 51 -10.65 8.62 5.49
C ALA A 51 -11.26 7.41 6.23
N GLN A 52 -11.32 6.28 5.55
CA GLN A 52 -12.03 5.08 6.03
C GLN A 52 -11.43 4.49 7.30
N ASP A 53 -10.12 4.62 7.50
CA ASP A 53 -9.44 4.19 8.73
C ASP A 53 -9.95 4.91 9.98
N TYR A 54 -10.17 6.22 9.94
CA TYR A 54 -10.78 6.97 11.06
C TYR A 54 -12.21 6.48 11.36
N LYS A 55 -12.98 6.12 10.32
CA LYS A 55 -14.32 5.54 10.50
C LYS A 55 -14.26 4.19 11.21
N ASN A 56 -13.35 3.32 10.77
CA ASN A 56 -13.16 2.00 11.36
C ASN A 56 -12.67 2.09 12.81
N VAL A 57 -11.67 2.94 13.08
CA VAL A 57 -11.17 3.18 14.44
C VAL A 57 -12.27 3.74 15.35
N SER A 58 -13.08 4.68 14.86
CA SER A 58 -14.20 5.24 15.63
C SER A 58 -15.22 4.18 16.04
N LEU A 59 -15.52 3.24 15.14
CA LEU A 59 -16.40 2.10 15.41
C LEU A 59 -15.81 1.15 16.47
N GLN A 60 -14.51 0.86 16.38
CA GLN A 60 -13.80 0.02 17.37
C GLN A 60 -13.82 0.66 18.75
N ILE A 61 -13.54 1.96 18.84
CA ILE A 61 -13.61 2.72 20.10
C ILE A 61 -15.04 2.70 20.67
N ALA A 62 -16.05 2.96 19.83
CA ALA A 62 -17.45 2.94 20.25
C ALA A 62 -17.85 1.56 20.79
N LEU A 63 -17.41 0.48 20.16
CA LEU A 63 -17.65 -0.89 20.62
C LEU A 63 -17.03 -1.15 22.01
N VAL A 64 -15.76 -0.78 22.21
CA VAL A 64 -15.06 -0.93 23.50
C VAL A 64 -15.77 -0.12 24.60
N LEU A 65 -16.18 1.11 24.31
CA LEU A 65 -16.93 1.95 25.25
C LEU A 65 -18.32 1.37 25.55
N ALA A 66 -18.99 0.80 24.57
CA ALA A 66 -20.29 0.14 24.75
C ALA A 66 -20.17 -1.10 25.65
N LEU A 67 -19.13 -1.94 25.45
CA LEU A 67 -18.82 -3.10 26.30
C LEU A 67 -18.45 -2.68 27.73
N GLY A 68 -17.67 -1.61 27.90
CA GLY A 68 -17.34 -1.01 29.19
C GLY A 68 -18.57 -0.51 29.93
N GLY A 69 -19.47 0.18 29.25
CA GLY A 69 -20.76 0.63 29.79
C GLY A 69 -21.64 -0.54 30.24
N LEU A 70 -21.74 -1.59 29.41
CA LEU A 70 -22.49 -2.81 29.74
C LEU A 70 -21.90 -3.53 30.96
N SER A 71 -20.59 -3.68 31.02
CA SER A 71 -19.89 -4.30 32.13
C SER A 71 -20.13 -3.52 33.45
N THR A 72 -20.03 -2.19 33.38
CA THR A 72 -20.30 -1.32 34.53
C THR A 72 -21.76 -1.46 35.02
N TRP A 73 -22.70 -1.52 34.09
CA TRP A 73 -24.12 -1.75 34.39
C TRP A 73 -24.36 -3.12 35.03
N ILE A 74 -23.74 -4.19 34.54
CA ILE A 74 -23.83 -5.54 35.11
C ILE A 74 -23.31 -5.55 36.54
N LEU A 75 -22.15 -4.98 36.77
CA LEU A 75 -21.51 -4.98 38.10
C LEU A 75 -22.29 -4.16 39.14
N ARG A 76 -22.93 -3.05 38.74
CA ARG A 76 -23.57 -2.11 39.65
C ARG A 76 -25.09 -2.21 39.69
N SER A 77 -25.74 -2.73 38.68
CA SER A 77 -27.19 -2.50 38.47
C SER A 77 -27.98 -3.74 38.03
N SER A 78 -27.34 -4.87 37.64
CA SER A 78 -28.04 -6.04 37.12
C SER A 78 -28.90 -6.80 38.12
N GLY A 79 -28.64 -6.63 39.43
CA GLY A 79 -29.30 -7.40 40.48
C GLY A 79 -28.88 -8.87 40.53
N LEU A 80 -27.89 -9.29 39.78
CA LEU A 80 -27.31 -10.63 39.86
C LEU A 80 -26.56 -10.82 41.18
N PRO A 81 -26.48 -12.06 41.75
CA PRO A 81 -25.62 -12.37 42.88
C PRO A 81 -24.14 -12.01 42.58
N SER A 82 -23.40 -11.64 43.62
CA SER A 82 -22.02 -11.14 43.47
C SER A 82 -21.14 -11.99 42.54
N PRO A 83 -21.01 -13.32 42.69
CA PRO A 83 -20.15 -14.10 41.81
C PRO A 83 -20.63 -14.08 40.36
N HIS A 84 -21.93 -14.16 40.11
CA HIS A 84 -22.50 -14.22 38.78
C HIS A 84 -22.28 -12.91 37.97
N ARG A 85 -22.32 -11.75 38.63
CA ARG A 85 -22.07 -10.46 37.93
C ARG A 85 -20.62 -10.30 37.50
N TRP A 86 -19.67 -10.80 38.28
CA TRP A 86 -18.26 -10.78 37.90
C TRP A 86 -18.00 -11.73 36.71
N TRP A 87 -18.56 -12.94 36.75
CA TRP A 87 -18.47 -13.87 35.61
C TRP A 87 -19.14 -13.32 34.36
N ALA A 88 -20.32 -12.71 34.48
CA ALA A 88 -21.00 -12.10 33.33
C ALA A 88 -20.19 -10.93 32.72
N ALA A 89 -19.60 -10.08 33.57
CA ALA A 89 -18.73 -9.01 33.08
C ALA A 89 -17.44 -9.56 32.42
N ALA A 90 -16.82 -10.59 32.98
CA ALA A 90 -15.64 -11.23 32.39
C ALA A 90 -15.97 -11.88 31.06
N LEU A 91 -17.12 -12.55 30.93
CA LEU A 91 -17.54 -13.21 29.69
C LEU A 91 -17.70 -12.22 28.51
N ILE A 92 -18.17 -11.00 28.78
CA ILE A 92 -18.29 -9.94 27.76
C ILE A 92 -16.93 -9.58 27.16
N TRP A 93 -15.84 -9.64 27.95
CA TRP A 93 -14.50 -9.32 27.47
C TRP A 93 -13.76 -10.50 26.83
N THR A 94 -14.33 -11.72 26.91
CA THR A 94 -13.71 -12.91 26.30
C THR A 94 -13.44 -12.73 24.80
N PRO A 95 -14.36 -12.22 23.94
CA PRO A 95 -14.07 -12.00 22.53
C PRO A 95 -12.92 -11.00 22.33
N VAL A 96 -12.87 -9.93 23.13
CA VAL A 96 -11.78 -8.94 23.06
C VAL A 96 -10.45 -9.57 23.45
N TRP A 97 -10.43 -10.42 24.50
CA TRP A 97 -9.24 -11.18 24.86
C TRP A 97 -8.79 -12.12 23.77
N VAL A 98 -9.72 -12.86 23.13
CA VAL A 98 -9.42 -13.82 22.06
C VAL A 98 -8.66 -13.17 20.90
N ILE A 99 -9.02 -11.96 20.51
CA ILE A 99 -8.40 -11.21 19.40
C ILE A 99 -7.29 -10.25 19.88
N SER A 100 -7.03 -10.15 21.19
CA SER A 100 -5.95 -9.29 21.71
C SER A 100 -4.57 -9.82 21.32
N PRO A 101 -3.49 -9.02 21.46
CA PRO A 101 -2.12 -9.49 21.22
C PRO A 101 -1.71 -10.73 22.04
N MET A 102 -2.35 -10.96 23.18
CA MET A 102 -2.12 -12.14 24.04
C MET A 102 -3.11 -13.29 23.77
N GLY A 103 -4.12 -13.05 22.93
CA GLY A 103 -5.15 -14.04 22.60
C GLY A 103 -4.72 -15.02 21.53
N PRO A 104 -5.51 -16.10 21.35
CA PRO A 104 -5.19 -17.16 20.40
C PRO A 104 -5.34 -16.77 18.93
N VAL A 105 -6.09 -15.70 18.63
CA VAL A 105 -6.41 -15.28 17.26
C VAL A 105 -5.59 -14.05 16.86
N LYS A 106 -4.96 -14.11 15.69
CA LYS A 106 -4.35 -12.95 15.02
C LYS A 106 -5.31 -12.47 13.94
N LEU A 107 -5.75 -11.21 14.04
CA LEU A 107 -6.52 -10.56 12.99
C LEU A 107 -5.57 -10.08 11.89
N ILE A 108 -5.99 -10.25 10.65
CA ILE A 108 -5.33 -9.70 9.46
C ILE A 108 -6.13 -8.48 9.05
N ASN A 109 -5.49 -7.32 9.09
CA ASN A 109 -6.14 -6.06 8.77
C ASN A 109 -5.96 -5.73 7.28
N ASN A 110 -6.98 -5.07 6.72
CA ASN A 110 -6.85 -4.37 5.44
C ASN A 110 -6.15 -3.02 5.63
N GLY A 111 -5.87 -2.31 4.54
CA GLY A 111 -5.18 -1.02 4.56
C GLY A 111 -5.92 0.12 5.27
N ASN A 112 -7.16 -0.10 5.71
CA ASN A 112 -8.00 0.85 6.44
C ASN A 112 -8.30 0.42 7.88
N THR A 113 -7.44 -0.37 8.50
CA THR A 113 -7.64 -0.90 9.87
C THR A 113 -8.91 -1.72 10.07
N GLY A 114 -9.60 -2.12 8.99
CA GLY A 114 -10.67 -3.10 9.00
C GLY A 114 -10.11 -4.51 9.09
N VAL A 115 -10.91 -5.47 9.57
CA VAL A 115 -10.53 -6.88 9.59
C VAL A 115 -10.84 -7.49 8.22
N ALA A 116 -9.78 -7.97 7.54
CA ALA A 116 -9.89 -8.68 6.28
C ALA A 116 -10.01 -10.20 6.49
N ASP A 117 -9.22 -10.74 7.44
CA ASP A 117 -9.19 -12.18 7.73
C ASP A 117 -8.69 -12.43 9.16
N TRP A 118 -8.64 -13.68 9.59
CA TRP A 118 -8.09 -14.09 10.88
C TRP A 118 -7.39 -15.45 10.77
N ARG A 119 -6.38 -15.70 11.65
CA ARG A 119 -5.72 -16.99 11.77
C ARG A 119 -5.39 -17.32 13.23
N TRP A 120 -5.17 -18.59 13.52
CA TRP A 120 -4.62 -18.99 14.78
C TRP A 120 -3.18 -18.49 14.93
N ARG A 121 -2.83 -17.93 16.07
CA ARG A 121 -1.49 -17.35 16.30
C ARG A 121 -0.37 -18.39 16.25
N TRP A 122 -0.69 -19.63 16.56
CA TRP A 122 0.25 -20.77 16.52
C TRP A 122 0.27 -21.51 15.18
N ALA A 123 -0.57 -21.16 14.24
CA ALA A 123 -0.48 -21.72 12.90
C ALA A 123 0.78 -21.17 12.21
N PRO A 124 1.57 -22.02 11.52
CA PRO A 124 2.71 -21.55 10.76
C PRO A 124 2.27 -20.48 9.75
N ALA A 125 3.09 -19.47 9.56
CA ALA A 125 2.83 -18.47 8.54
C ALA A 125 2.96 -19.11 7.14
N HIS A 126 2.24 -18.58 6.16
CA HIS A 126 2.23 -19.13 4.80
C HIS A 126 3.66 -19.25 4.22
N ASP A 127 4.46 -18.21 4.39
CA ASP A 127 5.84 -18.13 3.93
C ASP A 127 6.76 -19.18 4.57
N GLU A 128 6.46 -19.64 5.79
CA GLU A 128 7.21 -20.67 6.49
C GLU A 128 6.95 -22.08 5.95
N THR A 129 5.84 -22.29 5.22
CA THR A 129 5.46 -23.59 4.65
C THR A 129 6.03 -23.85 3.27
N LEU A 130 6.61 -22.84 2.63
CA LEU A 130 7.11 -22.92 1.27
C LEU A 130 8.55 -23.45 1.20
N THR A 131 8.87 -24.10 0.09
CA THR A 131 10.22 -24.59 -0.18
C THR A 131 11.21 -23.43 -0.34
N ARG A 132 12.33 -23.50 0.38
CA ARG A 132 13.43 -22.52 0.36
C ARG A 132 14.58 -22.93 -0.55
N THR A 133 14.40 -23.96 -1.36
CA THR A 133 15.47 -24.47 -2.23
C THR A 133 15.77 -23.47 -3.34
N VAL A 134 17.02 -23.07 -3.45
CA VAL A 134 17.50 -22.27 -4.57
C VAL A 134 17.48 -23.14 -5.82
N ALA A 135 16.77 -22.69 -6.83
CA ALA A 135 16.72 -23.34 -8.14
C ALA A 135 17.77 -22.68 -9.06
N ALA A 136 18.46 -23.48 -9.83
CA ALA A 136 19.34 -23.00 -10.90
C ALA A 136 18.85 -23.57 -12.24
N PRO A 137 18.90 -22.80 -13.33
CA PRO A 137 18.50 -23.30 -14.64
C PRO A 137 19.51 -24.34 -15.12
N THR A 138 19.01 -25.38 -15.73
CA THR A 138 19.84 -26.43 -16.38
C THR A 138 20.39 -26.00 -17.73
N VAL A 139 19.78 -24.95 -18.33
CA VAL A 139 20.14 -24.38 -19.62
C VAL A 139 20.10 -22.86 -19.51
N GLN A 140 20.99 -22.17 -20.20
CA GLN A 140 21.01 -20.72 -20.26
C GLN A 140 19.73 -20.20 -20.94
N LEU A 141 19.01 -19.29 -20.30
CA LEU A 141 17.74 -18.78 -20.79
C LEU A 141 17.94 -17.82 -21.96
N ALA A 142 17.06 -17.88 -22.93
CA ALA A 142 17.03 -16.94 -24.05
C ALA A 142 16.14 -15.74 -23.67
N TRP A 143 16.71 -14.76 -22.98
CA TRP A 143 16.03 -13.48 -22.72
C TRP A 143 16.02 -12.64 -23.98
N LYS A 144 14.83 -12.25 -24.39
CA LYS A 144 14.63 -11.34 -25.51
C LYS A 144 13.68 -10.24 -25.08
N GLU A 145 14.21 -9.03 -24.95
CA GLU A 145 13.42 -7.84 -24.67
C GLU A 145 12.52 -7.48 -25.85
N THR A 146 11.33 -7.00 -25.55
CA THR A 146 10.31 -6.59 -26.53
C THR A 146 9.66 -5.28 -26.09
N ASP A 147 9.00 -4.59 -27.04
CA ASP A 147 8.24 -3.37 -26.73
C ASP A 147 7.02 -3.62 -25.82
N ARG A 148 6.63 -4.89 -25.64
CA ARG A 148 5.48 -5.29 -24.83
C ARG A 148 5.84 -5.67 -23.41
N ASP A 149 7.13 -5.66 -23.05
CA ASP A 149 7.61 -6.04 -21.75
C ASP A 149 7.15 -5.07 -20.66
N TYR A 150 7.13 -5.58 -19.43
CA TYR A 150 6.84 -4.81 -18.23
C TYR A 150 8.02 -4.95 -17.24
N PRO A 151 9.21 -4.38 -17.59
CA PRO A 151 10.48 -4.80 -17.01
C PRO A 151 10.78 -4.22 -15.62
N ARG A 152 9.89 -3.41 -15.06
CA ARG A 152 10.08 -2.71 -13.79
C ARG A 152 8.77 -2.26 -13.18
N PHE A 153 8.85 -1.66 -12.00
CA PHE A 153 7.72 -1.03 -11.33
C PHE A 153 7.02 -0.01 -12.25
N LEU A 154 5.70 -0.13 -12.39
CA LEU A 154 4.83 0.66 -13.26
C LEU A 154 5.16 0.60 -14.76
N GLY A 155 5.90 -0.43 -15.20
CA GLY A 155 6.16 -0.69 -16.60
C GLY A 155 7.22 0.19 -17.24
N ASN A 156 7.26 0.21 -18.58
CA ASN A 156 8.30 0.89 -19.34
C ASN A 156 8.36 2.40 -19.12
N GLY A 157 7.19 3.05 -18.93
CA GLY A 157 7.08 4.50 -18.81
C GLY A 157 7.09 5.03 -17.37
N TYR A 158 7.18 4.21 -16.35
CA TYR A 158 7.00 4.56 -14.92
C TYR A 158 5.61 5.11 -14.55
N TRP A 159 4.59 4.93 -15.42
CA TRP A 159 3.28 5.59 -15.27
C TRP A 159 2.12 4.61 -15.16
N ALA A 160 2.36 3.32 -14.96
CA ALA A 160 1.34 2.29 -15.03
C ALA A 160 0.48 2.38 -16.31
N GLU A 161 1.12 2.65 -17.44
CA GLU A 161 0.48 2.70 -18.77
C GLU A 161 1.03 1.60 -19.66
N VAL A 162 0.14 0.84 -20.30
CA VAL A 162 0.48 -0.17 -21.30
C VAL A 162 -0.07 0.27 -22.65
N LYS A 163 0.84 0.48 -23.62
CA LYS A 163 0.53 0.93 -24.99
C LYS A 163 0.46 -0.25 -25.95
N GLY A 164 -0.24 -0.06 -27.07
CA GLY A 164 -0.32 -1.06 -28.14
C GLY A 164 -1.14 -2.32 -27.78
N VAL A 165 -1.90 -2.28 -26.70
CA VAL A 165 -2.83 -3.33 -26.27
C VAL A 165 -4.22 -2.73 -26.17
N ASP A 166 -5.22 -3.41 -26.74
CA ASP A 166 -6.63 -3.08 -26.53
C ASP A 166 -7.36 -4.31 -25.98
N LEU A 167 -7.84 -4.20 -24.76
CA LEU A 167 -8.51 -5.29 -24.05
C LEU A 167 -9.97 -5.40 -24.48
N GLU A 168 -10.45 -6.63 -24.68
CA GLU A 168 -11.87 -6.89 -24.87
C GLU A 168 -12.66 -6.43 -23.63
N ALA A 169 -13.78 -5.77 -23.85
CA ALA A 169 -14.61 -5.22 -22.79
C ALA A 169 -15.67 -6.20 -22.28
N ASP A 170 -16.10 -7.15 -23.12
CA ASP A 170 -17.12 -8.15 -22.75
C ASP A 170 -16.48 -9.46 -22.28
N TRP A 171 -16.13 -9.52 -21.00
CA TRP A 171 -15.58 -10.74 -20.40
C TRP A 171 -16.65 -11.83 -20.14
N ASN A 172 -17.93 -11.53 -20.32
CA ASN A 172 -18.96 -12.57 -20.30
C ASN A 172 -18.95 -13.37 -21.60
N ALA A 173 -18.72 -12.70 -22.73
CA ALA A 173 -18.58 -13.37 -24.03
C ALA A 173 -17.17 -13.96 -24.23
N HIS A 174 -16.13 -13.25 -23.80
CA HIS A 174 -14.72 -13.61 -23.97
C HIS A 174 -13.99 -13.55 -22.61
N GLN A 175 -14.07 -14.64 -21.85
CA GLN A 175 -13.51 -14.67 -20.51
C GLN A 175 -11.98 -14.64 -20.52
N PRO A 176 -11.33 -13.90 -19.60
CA PRO A 176 -9.91 -14.06 -19.31
C PRO A 176 -9.58 -15.51 -18.99
N LYS A 177 -8.55 -16.05 -19.63
CA LYS A 177 -8.13 -17.44 -19.44
C LYS A 177 -7.09 -17.53 -18.34
N LEU A 178 -7.39 -18.21 -17.25
CA LEU A 178 -6.41 -18.56 -16.23
C LEU A 178 -5.40 -19.56 -16.81
N LEU A 179 -4.13 -19.18 -16.86
CA LEU A 179 -3.05 -20.04 -17.29
C LEU A 179 -2.51 -20.88 -16.13
N TRP A 180 -2.25 -20.22 -14.99
CA TRP A 180 -1.86 -20.87 -13.76
C TRP A 180 -2.21 -20.01 -12.55
N LYS A 181 -2.36 -20.67 -11.40
CA LYS A 181 -2.50 -20.07 -10.07
C LYS A 181 -1.77 -20.97 -9.08
N GLN A 182 -0.92 -20.38 -8.24
CA GLN A 182 -0.08 -21.15 -7.32
C GLN A 182 0.31 -20.34 -6.07
N PRO A 183 0.68 -21.03 -4.97
CA PRO A 183 1.26 -20.38 -3.80
C PRO A 183 2.59 -19.70 -4.14
N VAL A 184 2.85 -18.52 -3.53
CA VAL A 184 4.10 -17.77 -3.61
C VAL A 184 4.49 -17.27 -2.22
N GLY A 185 5.76 -16.89 -2.02
CA GLY A 185 6.23 -16.34 -0.75
C GLY A 185 5.60 -14.99 -0.41
N ALA A 186 5.67 -14.63 0.88
CA ALA A 186 5.08 -13.39 1.36
C ALA A 186 5.80 -12.16 0.79
N GLY A 187 5.09 -11.04 0.73
CA GLY A 187 5.62 -9.76 0.29
C GLY A 187 4.68 -9.01 -0.65
N TRP A 188 5.00 -7.74 -0.88
CA TRP A 188 4.21 -6.82 -1.69
C TRP A 188 4.89 -6.45 -3.02
N SER A 189 6.00 -7.10 -3.35
CA SER A 189 6.70 -6.96 -4.63
C SER A 189 5.76 -7.27 -5.81
N GLY A 190 5.79 -6.44 -6.85
CA GLY A 190 5.18 -6.77 -8.13
C GLY A 190 6.04 -7.72 -8.95
N PHE A 191 5.58 -8.06 -10.16
CA PHE A 191 6.39 -8.76 -11.15
C PHE A 191 7.04 -7.78 -12.11
N ALA A 192 8.30 -8.05 -12.47
CA ALA A 192 8.93 -7.51 -13.68
C ALA A 192 8.92 -8.60 -14.75
N ILE A 193 8.51 -8.28 -15.97
CA ILE A 193 8.32 -9.24 -17.07
C ILE A 193 9.17 -8.84 -18.27
N VAL A 194 10.00 -9.76 -18.75
CA VAL A 194 10.76 -9.62 -20.01
C VAL A 194 10.64 -10.92 -20.79
N GLY A 195 10.09 -10.83 -22.00
CA GLY A 195 9.84 -11.98 -22.87
C GLY A 195 8.95 -13.01 -22.21
N ASP A 196 9.43 -14.24 -22.08
CA ASP A 196 8.71 -15.36 -21.48
C ASP A 196 9.00 -15.56 -19.97
N TYR A 197 9.62 -14.59 -19.30
CA TYR A 197 10.04 -14.72 -17.91
C TYR A 197 9.51 -13.56 -17.04
N ALA A 198 9.18 -13.89 -15.79
CA ALA A 198 8.70 -12.94 -14.79
C ALA A 198 9.50 -13.09 -13.49
N VAL A 199 10.00 -11.99 -12.95
CA VAL A 199 10.78 -11.97 -11.71
C VAL A 199 10.05 -11.19 -10.63
N THR A 200 10.06 -11.71 -9.41
CA THR A 200 9.52 -11.03 -8.22
C THR A 200 10.40 -11.33 -7.00
N GLN A 201 10.18 -10.59 -5.92
CA GLN A 201 10.80 -10.85 -4.63
C GLN A 201 9.78 -11.46 -3.66
N GLU A 202 10.23 -12.36 -2.80
CA GLU A 202 9.39 -13.13 -1.88
C GLU A 202 10.12 -13.42 -0.57
N GLN A 203 9.39 -13.41 0.55
CA GLN A 203 9.89 -13.99 1.81
C GLN A 203 9.48 -15.44 1.90
N ARG A 204 10.43 -16.34 2.16
CA ARG A 204 10.19 -17.75 2.46
C ARG A 204 10.93 -18.13 3.74
N GLY A 205 10.21 -18.08 4.86
CA GLY A 205 10.80 -18.21 6.19
C GLY A 205 11.86 -17.14 6.45
N ASP A 206 13.08 -17.51 6.79
CA ASP A 206 14.16 -16.58 7.12
C ASP A 206 14.91 -16.04 5.90
N GLN A 207 14.50 -16.43 4.67
CA GLN A 207 15.14 -16.01 3.44
C GLN A 207 14.27 -15.05 2.63
N GLU A 208 14.85 -13.92 2.23
CA GLU A 208 14.31 -13.05 1.21
C GLU A 208 14.82 -13.53 -0.16
N MET A 209 13.89 -13.93 -1.01
CA MET A 209 14.21 -14.59 -2.28
C MET A 209 13.88 -13.74 -3.47
N VAL A 210 14.69 -13.78 -4.50
CA VAL A 210 14.41 -13.33 -5.85
C VAL A 210 14.08 -14.55 -6.68
N VAL A 211 12.87 -14.62 -7.25
CA VAL A 211 12.39 -15.80 -7.96
C VAL A 211 12.00 -15.44 -9.39
N CYS A 212 12.55 -16.20 -10.34
CA CYS A 212 12.18 -16.13 -11.76
C CYS A 212 11.23 -17.26 -12.10
N TYR A 213 10.11 -16.89 -12.71
CA TYR A 213 9.08 -17.80 -13.19
C TYR A 213 9.00 -17.77 -14.71
N GLU A 214 8.71 -18.90 -15.32
CA GLU A 214 8.24 -18.94 -16.70
C GLU A 214 6.83 -18.34 -16.78
N LEU A 215 6.63 -17.30 -17.58
CA LEU A 215 5.44 -16.46 -17.60
C LEU A 215 4.14 -17.26 -17.78
N LYS A 216 4.12 -18.19 -18.72
CA LYS A 216 2.89 -18.90 -19.12
C LYS A 216 2.58 -20.15 -18.31
N THR A 217 3.55 -20.68 -17.57
CA THR A 217 3.39 -21.93 -16.82
C THR A 217 3.51 -21.78 -15.31
N GLY A 218 4.08 -20.67 -14.83
CA GLY A 218 4.38 -20.44 -13.41
C GLY A 218 5.52 -21.31 -12.85
N LYS A 219 6.21 -22.09 -13.70
CA LYS A 219 7.32 -22.91 -13.27
C LYS A 219 8.49 -22.03 -12.83
N VAL A 220 9.05 -22.33 -11.64
CA VAL A 220 10.27 -21.68 -11.18
C VAL A 220 11.43 -22.08 -12.08
N VAL A 221 12.14 -21.10 -12.60
CA VAL A 221 13.28 -21.27 -13.51
C VAL A 221 14.59 -21.18 -12.74
N TRP A 222 14.74 -20.13 -11.93
CA TRP A 222 15.84 -19.95 -10.99
C TRP A 222 15.38 -19.14 -9.79
N SER A 223 16.14 -19.19 -8.71
CA SER A 223 15.96 -18.33 -7.55
C SER A 223 17.30 -18.00 -6.91
N HIS A 224 17.40 -16.82 -6.31
CA HIS A 224 18.45 -16.36 -5.43
C HIS A 224 17.87 -16.13 -4.04
N ALA A 225 18.68 -16.29 -2.99
CA ALA A 225 18.23 -16.13 -1.62
C ALA A 225 19.27 -15.35 -0.80
N ASP A 226 18.78 -14.36 -0.06
CA ASP A 226 19.51 -13.66 0.99
C ASP A 226 19.04 -14.14 2.36
N GLU A 227 19.95 -14.32 3.31
CA GLU A 227 19.62 -14.64 4.71
C GLU A 227 19.10 -13.38 5.42
N ALA A 228 17.90 -12.97 5.03
CA ALA A 228 17.25 -11.76 5.50
C ALA A 228 15.75 -11.99 5.68
N ARG A 229 15.19 -11.43 6.76
CA ARG A 229 13.75 -11.42 7.01
C ARG A 229 13.30 -10.03 7.43
N TRP A 230 12.33 -9.52 6.71
CA TRP A 230 11.58 -8.35 7.14
C TRP A 230 10.25 -8.79 7.74
N ASP A 231 10.08 -8.55 9.03
CA ASP A 231 8.82 -8.73 9.75
C ASP A 231 8.63 -7.51 10.66
N PRO A 232 7.76 -6.56 10.30
CA PRO A 232 7.57 -5.36 11.11
C PRO A 232 7.05 -5.76 12.49
N ALA A 233 7.88 -5.51 13.52
CA ALA A 233 7.59 -5.91 14.88
C ALA A 233 6.49 -5.05 15.51
N GLY A 234 5.52 -5.70 16.15
CA GLY A 234 4.58 -5.06 17.05
C GLY A 234 3.12 -5.36 16.76
N PRO A 235 2.26 -5.24 17.80
CA PRO A 235 0.82 -5.41 17.64
C PRO A 235 0.25 -4.31 16.72
N GLY A 236 -0.39 -4.71 15.64
CA GLY A 236 -1.00 -3.79 14.68
C GLY A 236 -0.04 -3.21 13.64
N ALA A 237 1.20 -3.71 13.52
CA ALA A 237 2.06 -3.36 12.42
C ALA A 237 1.37 -3.74 11.09
N LEU A 238 0.94 -2.72 10.35
CA LEU A 238 0.41 -2.87 9.00
C LEU A 238 1.57 -3.19 8.05
N GLY A 239 1.29 -3.86 6.95
CA GLY A 239 2.25 -4.09 5.90
C GLY A 239 2.86 -5.49 5.83
N GLY A 240 2.71 -6.34 6.84
CA GLY A 240 3.11 -7.76 6.77
C GLY A 240 4.59 -8.02 6.46
N VAL A 241 4.89 -9.29 6.25
CA VAL A 241 6.24 -9.83 6.06
C VAL A 241 6.72 -9.65 4.63
N GLY A 242 8.03 -9.49 4.45
CA GLY A 242 8.75 -9.66 3.20
C GLY A 242 8.95 -8.40 2.35
N PRO A 243 9.58 -8.56 1.16
CA PRO A 243 9.97 -7.46 0.28
C PRO A 243 8.80 -6.75 -0.37
N ARG A 244 9.01 -5.48 -0.73
CA ARG A 244 7.99 -4.60 -1.31
C ARG A 244 8.37 -4.08 -2.69
N ALA A 245 9.65 -3.84 -2.91
CA ALA A 245 10.14 -3.32 -4.18
C ALA A 245 9.91 -4.33 -5.32
N THR A 246 9.54 -3.84 -6.48
CA THR A 246 9.48 -4.62 -7.71
C THR A 246 10.89 -4.67 -8.32
N PRO A 247 11.37 -5.84 -8.78
CA PRO A 247 12.63 -5.94 -9.50
C PRO A 247 12.66 -5.03 -10.73
N THR A 248 13.86 -4.59 -11.13
CA THR A 248 14.10 -3.95 -12.42
C THR A 248 14.97 -4.86 -13.27
N ILE A 249 14.51 -5.17 -14.48
CA ILE A 249 15.23 -5.98 -15.46
C ILE A 249 15.76 -5.04 -16.54
N HIS A 250 17.06 -5.10 -16.82
CA HIS A 250 17.68 -4.28 -17.85
C HIS A 250 18.96 -4.94 -18.36
N ASP A 251 19.12 -5.02 -19.69
CA ASP A 251 20.30 -5.56 -20.38
C ASP A 251 20.78 -6.91 -19.83
N GLY A 252 19.84 -7.83 -19.58
CA GLY A 252 20.16 -9.16 -19.08
C GLY A 252 20.55 -9.24 -17.59
N HIS A 253 20.35 -8.17 -16.83
CA HIS A 253 20.54 -8.11 -15.38
C HIS A 253 19.20 -7.89 -14.67
N VAL A 254 19.09 -8.43 -13.46
CA VAL A 254 17.97 -8.19 -12.53
C VAL A 254 18.50 -7.44 -11.32
N TYR A 255 17.99 -6.26 -11.08
CA TYR A 255 18.31 -5.45 -9.91
C TYR A 255 17.16 -5.52 -8.91
N THR A 256 17.46 -5.81 -7.65
CA THR A 256 16.46 -5.93 -6.58
C THR A 256 16.90 -5.15 -5.36
N HIS A 257 15.93 -4.52 -4.68
CA HIS A 257 16.17 -3.85 -3.40
C HIS A 257 15.24 -4.47 -2.35
N GLY A 258 15.82 -5.25 -1.45
CA GLY A 258 15.10 -5.99 -0.43
C GLY A 258 14.54 -5.10 0.68
N ALA A 259 13.56 -5.60 1.44
CA ALA A 259 12.95 -4.83 2.53
C ALA A 259 13.93 -4.47 3.66
N THR A 260 14.99 -5.22 3.81
CA THR A 260 16.08 -4.97 4.78
C THR A 260 17.19 -4.06 4.24
N GLY A 261 17.08 -3.63 2.97
CA GLY A 261 18.06 -2.75 2.33
C GLY A 261 19.17 -3.46 1.55
N ILE A 262 19.02 -4.76 1.27
CA ILE A 262 19.96 -5.48 0.42
C ILE A 262 19.66 -5.15 -1.05
N LEU A 263 20.65 -4.57 -1.74
CA LEU A 263 20.63 -4.32 -3.17
C LEU A 263 21.43 -5.41 -3.88
N ASN A 264 20.80 -6.14 -4.80
CA ASN A 264 21.43 -7.19 -5.60
C ASN A 264 21.43 -6.85 -7.09
N CYS A 265 22.48 -7.25 -7.78
CA CYS A 265 22.53 -7.43 -9.22
C CYS A 265 22.70 -8.92 -9.53
N ILE A 266 21.78 -9.47 -10.30
CA ILE A 266 21.69 -10.89 -10.61
C ILE A 266 21.72 -11.06 -12.13
N ASP A 267 22.50 -11.99 -12.65
CA ASP A 267 22.43 -12.38 -14.06
C ASP A 267 21.05 -12.99 -14.37
N ALA A 268 20.30 -12.38 -15.25
CA ALA A 268 18.92 -12.76 -15.56
C ALA A 268 18.80 -14.15 -16.17
N ARG A 269 19.85 -14.65 -16.85
CA ARG A 269 19.84 -15.94 -17.57
C ARG A 269 20.10 -17.10 -16.65
N SER A 270 20.88 -16.88 -15.60
CA SER A 270 21.35 -17.95 -14.72
C SER A 270 20.86 -17.85 -13.27
N GLY A 271 20.38 -16.68 -12.85
CA GLY A 271 20.06 -16.40 -11.44
C GLY A 271 21.31 -16.25 -10.56
N LYS A 272 22.49 -16.12 -11.16
CA LYS A 272 23.74 -15.97 -10.40
C LYS A 272 23.88 -14.54 -9.89
N LEU A 273 24.17 -14.40 -8.62
CA LEU A 273 24.55 -13.12 -8.01
C LEU A 273 25.85 -12.61 -8.63
N LEU A 274 25.85 -11.37 -9.10
CA LEU A 274 27.01 -10.69 -9.65
C LEU A 274 27.66 -9.79 -8.62
N TRP A 275 26.88 -8.95 -7.95
CA TRP A 275 27.29 -8.12 -6.82
C TRP A 275 26.11 -7.83 -5.89
N SER A 276 26.40 -7.46 -4.64
CA SER A 276 25.42 -7.18 -3.59
C SER A 276 25.94 -6.14 -2.62
N HIS A 277 25.02 -5.30 -2.07
CA HIS A 277 25.30 -4.29 -1.05
C HIS A 277 24.26 -4.34 0.07
N ASP A 278 24.70 -4.29 1.32
CA ASP A 278 23.86 -3.93 2.46
C ASP A 278 23.84 -2.40 2.58
N THR A 279 22.91 -1.77 1.87
CA THR A 279 22.90 -0.32 1.70
C THR A 279 22.61 0.44 2.99
N LEU A 280 21.90 -0.16 3.94
CA LEU A 280 21.67 0.45 5.24
C LEU A 280 22.93 0.44 6.10
N ALA A 281 23.62 -0.68 6.15
CA ALA A 281 24.87 -0.80 6.92
C ALA A 281 26.01 0.02 6.30
N GLU A 282 26.18 -0.01 4.97
CA GLU A 282 27.27 0.68 4.27
C GLU A 282 27.14 2.20 4.33
N PHE A 283 25.92 2.73 4.29
CA PHE A 283 25.68 4.19 4.31
C PHE A 283 25.19 4.72 5.67
N GLY A 284 25.16 3.87 6.71
CA GLY A 284 24.73 4.25 8.05
C GLY A 284 23.29 4.79 8.09
N ALA A 285 22.41 4.26 7.26
CA ALA A 285 21.02 4.64 7.19
C ALA A 285 20.13 3.76 8.08
N GLU A 286 19.06 4.34 8.60
CA GLU A 286 18.03 3.58 9.34
C GLU A 286 16.95 3.06 8.39
N ASN A 287 16.44 1.86 8.66
CA ASN A 287 15.30 1.36 7.91
C ASN A 287 14.02 2.14 8.30
N ILE A 288 13.10 2.22 7.36
CA ILE A 288 11.78 2.85 7.57
C ILE A 288 10.78 1.84 8.11
N SER A 289 9.69 2.33 8.70
CA SER A 289 8.76 1.53 9.52
C SER A 289 8.21 0.28 8.84
N TRP A 290 8.01 0.30 7.52
CA TRP A 290 7.50 -0.85 6.77
C TRP A 290 8.55 -1.50 5.86
N GLY A 291 9.82 -1.18 6.04
CA GLY A 291 10.93 -1.70 5.24
C GLY A 291 11.11 -0.96 3.91
N LYS A 292 12.27 -1.15 3.28
CA LYS A 292 12.55 -0.58 1.97
C LYS A 292 11.54 -1.06 0.93
N SER A 293 11.12 -0.15 0.04
CA SER A 293 10.09 -0.43 -0.97
C SER A 293 10.36 0.19 -2.33
N ASP A 294 11.38 1.04 -2.43
CA ASP A 294 11.76 1.66 -3.67
C ASP A 294 12.36 0.65 -4.65
N SER A 295 11.81 0.64 -5.85
CA SER A 295 12.32 -0.20 -6.95
C SER A 295 13.54 0.46 -7.59
N PRO A 296 14.61 -0.30 -7.94
CA PRO A 296 15.81 0.24 -8.53
C PRO A 296 15.53 0.98 -9.85
N LEU A 297 16.08 2.19 -9.99
CA LEU A 297 15.98 3.02 -11.18
C LEU A 297 17.27 2.91 -12.01
N ILE A 298 17.17 2.58 -13.28
CA ILE A 298 18.32 2.62 -14.20
C ILE A 298 18.44 4.00 -14.83
N VAL A 299 19.63 4.59 -14.69
CA VAL A 299 20.02 5.88 -15.29
C VAL A 299 21.38 5.71 -15.94
N ASP A 300 21.40 5.61 -17.25
CA ASP A 300 22.60 5.37 -18.06
C ASP A 300 23.35 4.11 -17.54
N ASP A 301 24.60 4.25 -17.08
CA ASP A 301 25.39 3.13 -16.56
C ASP A 301 25.20 2.88 -15.04
N ASN A 302 24.20 3.51 -14.44
CA ASN A 302 23.97 3.42 -13.00
C ASN A 302 22.61 2.81 -12.64
N VAL A 303 22.59 2.12 -11.50
CA VAL A 303 21.36 1.81 -10.76
C VAL A 303 21.25 2.74 -9.55
N VAL A 304 20.12 3.42 -9.42
CA VAL A 304 19.87 4.43 -8.38
C VAL A 304 18.79 3.93 -7.44
N ILE A 305 19.04 4.05 -6.13
CA ILE A 305 18.09 3.70 -5.08
C ILE A 305 18.00 4.79 -4.01
N SER A 306 16.89 4.77 -3.25
CA SER A 306 16.65 5.66 -2.12
C SER A 306 17.15 5.00 -0.83
N VAL A 307 18.37 5.31 -0.42
CA VAL A 307 18.96 4.79 0.84
C VAL A 307 18.40 5.55 2.05
N GLY A 308 18.22 6.87 1.94
CA GLY A 308 17.61 7.68 3.01
C GLY A 308 18.57 8.04 4.15
N GLY A 309 19.87 8.05 3.88
CA GLY A 309 20.87 8.51 4.83
C GLY A 309 20.97 10.03 4.89
N LEU A 310 21.19 10.57 6.09
CA LEU A 310 21.19 12.02 6.33
C LEU A 310 22.51 12.72 5.96
N ASN A 311 23.58 11.96 5.73
CA ASN A 311 24.92 12.51 5.48
C ASN A 311 25.27 12.45 3.99
N ASN A 312 24.49 13.14 3.16
CA ASN A 312 24.63 13.14 1.70
C ASN A 312 24.42 11.74 1.07
N ASN A 313 23.55 10.92 1.66
CA ASN A 313 23.26 9.53 1.24
C ASN A 313 21.76 9.28 1.08
N SER A 314 20.99 10.30 0.72
CA SER A 314 19.54 10.16 0.47
C SER A 314 19.29 9.26 -0.73
N LEU A 315 19.93 9.59 -1.86
CA LEU A 315 20.03 8.76 -3.06
C LEU A 315 21.47 8.28 -3.25
N VAL A 316 21.63 7.05 -3.68
CA VAL A 316 22.93 6.47 -4.04
C VAL A 316 22.81 5.81 -5.40
N ALA A 317 23.79 6.07 -6.25
CA ALA A 317 23.96 5.43 -7.55
C ALA A 317 25.15 4.48 -7.51
N PHE A 318 24.94 3.28 -8.02
CA PHE A 318 25.96 2.26 -8.19
C PHE A 318 26.16 2.01 -9.68
N ASN A 319 27.40 1.81 -10.12
CA ASN A 319 27.65 1.33 -11.46
C ASN A 319 26.96 -0.02 -11.65
N ARG A 320 26.11 -0.14 -12.65
CA ARG A 320 25.23 -1.30 -12.86
C ARG A 320 25.98 -2.60 -13.14
N GLU A 321 27.19 -2.52 -13.69
CA GLU A 321 28.03 -3.70 -14.05
C GLU A 321 28.90 -4.14 -12.87
N THR A 322 29.57 -3.16 -12.20
CA THR A 322 30.58 -3.46 -11.17
C THR A 322 30.07 -3.41 -9.75
N GLY A 323 28.97 -2.69 -9.49
CA GLY A 323 28.48 -2.41 -8.14
C GLY A 323 29.20 -1.25 -7.46
N ASP A 324 30.24 -0.65 -8.06
CA ASP A 324 30.96 0.47 -7.45
C ASP A 324 30.05 1.67 -7.27
N VAL A 325 30.20 2.39 -6.15
CA VAL A 325 29.45 3.63 -5.91
C VAL A 325 29.90 4.70 -6.90
N ALA A 326 28.97 5.15 -7.74
CA ALA A 326 29.19 6.23 -8.71
C ALA A 326 29.05 7.60 -8.06
N TRP A 327 28.00 7.80 -7.29
CA TRP A 327 27.74 9.00 -6.50
C TRP A 327 26.73 8.74 -5.38
N ALA A 328 26.73 9.60 -4.36
CA ALA A 328 25.73 9.67 -3.31
C ALA A 328 25.35 11.15 -3.11
N ALA A 329 24.07 11.44 -2.85
CA ALA A 329 23.58 12.80 -2.75
C ALA A 329 22.30 12.96 -1.95
N GLY A 330 22.04 14.18 -1.46
CA GLY A 330 20.87 14.54 -0.67
C GLY A 330 20.96 14.07 0.78
N SER A 331 20.17 14.70 1.66
CA SER A 331 20.24 14.47 3.11
C SER A 331 18.85 14.37 3.75
N HIS A 332 17.96 13.65 3.10
CA HIS A 332 16.60 13.37 3.59
C HIS A 332 16.41 11.88 3.87
N ARG A 333 15.58 11.55 4.84
CA ARG A 333 15.12 10.18 5.08
C ARG A 333 14.27 9.71 3.92
N SER A 334 14.40 8.45 3.51
CA SER A 334 13.59 7.87 2.44
C SER A 334 12.12 7.76 2.84
N SER A 335 11.25 7.74 1.85
CA SER A 335 9.86 7.31 1.96
C SER A 335 9.67 5.98 1.20
N TYR A 336 8.48 5.71 0.67
CA TYR A 336 8.16 4.42 0.04
C TYR A 336 8.07 4.48 -1.48
N ALA A 337 8.10 5.69 -2.06
CA ALA A 337 8.09 5.87 -3.51
C ALA A 337 9.46 5.56 -4.12
N SER A 338 9.45 5.00 -5.32
CA SER A 338 10.67 4.76 -6.09
C SER A 338 11.18 6.05 -6.73
N PRO A 339 12.50 6.24 -6.89
CA PRO A 339 13.02 7.33 -7.71
C PRO A 339 12.60 7.14 -9.18
N ILE A 340 12.38 8.24 -9.88
CA ILE A 340 12.02 8.23 -11.31
C ILE A 340 12.89 9.19 -12.11
N LEU A 341 13.19 8.85 -13.37
CA LEU A 341 13.89 9.71 -14.30
C LEU A 341 12.90 10.51 -15.14
N THR A 342 13.11 11.80 -15.27
CA THR A 342 12.31 12.69 -16.11
C THR A 342 13.16 13.82 -16.68
N GLU A 343 12.60 14.60 -17.59
CA GLU A 343 13.17 15.84 -18.09
C GLU A 343 12.25 17.01 -17.70
N ILE A 344 12.80 18.02 -17.04
CA ILE A 344 12.09 19.24 -16.63
C ILE A 344 12.97 20.43 -17.00
N ALA A 345 12.40 21.42 -17.67
CA ALA A 345 13.07 22.61 -18.20
C ALA A 345 14.36 22.28 -18.98
N GLY A 346 14.29 21.20 -19.79
CA GLY A 346 15.40 20.75 -20.62
C GLY A 346 16.55 20.07 -19.86
N VAL A 347 16.35 19.71 -18.59
CA VAL A 347 17.35 19.03 -17.75
C VAL A 347 16.84 17.66 -17.32
N ARG A 348 17.63 16.61 -17.56
CA ARG A 348 17.36 15.26 -17.06
C ARG A 348 17.55 15.23 -15.54
N GLN A 349 16.53 14.83 -14.83
CA GLN A 349 16.47 14.85 -13.36
C GLN A 349 15.92 13.55 -12.81
N ILE A 350 16.42 13.17 -11.65
CA ILE A 350 15.84 12.09 -10.85
C ILE A 350 14.96 12.74 -9.79
N LEU A 351 13.68 12.43 -9.81
CA LEU A 351 12.75 12.84 -8.75
C LEU A 351 12.69 11.75 -7.68
N ALA A 352 12.82 12.15 -6.42
CA ALA A 352 12.70 11.29 -5.27
C ALA A 352 11.75 11.88 -4.23
N VAL A 353 10.76 11.10 -3.80
CA VAL A 353 9.88 11.46 -2.70
C VAL A 353 10.50 10.94 -1.40
N ASN A 354 10.89 11.85 -0.55
CA ASN A 354 11.43 11.60 0.79
C ASN A 354 10.33 11.74 1.86
N GLU A 355 10.66 11.69 3.14
CA GLU A 355 9.66 11.85 4.21
C GLU A 355 8.91 13.18 4.10
N ASN A 356 9.65 14.30 3.95
CA ASN A 356 9.10 15.65 4.03
C ASN A 356 9.27 16.48 2.74
N PHE A 357 9.87 15.91 1.70
CA PHE A 357 10.20 16.63 0.47
C PHE A 357 10.04 15.75 -0.76
N LEU A 358 9.66 16.38 -1.87
CA LEU A 358 10.01 15.93 -3.20
C LEU A 358 11.34 16.63 -3.55
N THR A 359 12.37 15.85 -3.85
CA THR A 359 13.68 16.36 -4.28
C THR A 359 13.94 16.01 -5.74
N ALA A 360 14.63 16.90 -6.44
CA ALA A 360 15.10 16.65 -7.79
C ALA A 360 16.63 16.69 -7.81
N HIS A 361 17.21 15.69 -8.46
CA HIS A 361 18.65 15.51 -8.54
C HIS A 361 19.10 15.49 -9.99
N ALA A 362 20.25 16.09 -10.28
CA ALA A 362 20.89 15.99 -11.60
C ALA A 362 21.16 14.51 -11.92
N ALA A 363 20.68 14.02 -13.04
CA ALA A 363 20.73 12.59 -13.38
C ALA A 363 22.17 12.03 -13.43
N ALA A 364 23.13 12.83 -13.86
CA ALA A 364 24.53 12.41 -14.01
C ALA A 364 25.34 12.41 -12.70
N THR A 365 25.02 13.29 -11.74
CA THR A 365 25.88 13.56 -10.57
C THR A 365 25.17 13.39 -9.23
N GLY A 366 23.86 13.27 -9.24
CA GLY A 366 23.05 13.23 -8.02
C GLY A 366 22.88 14.57 -7.30
N VAL A 367 23.54 15.65 -7.74
CA VAL A 367 23.45 16.97 -7.09
C VAL A 367 21.98 17.41 -7.02
N VAL A 368 21.55 17.83 -5.83
CA VAL A 368 20.21 18.36 -5.61
C VAL A 368 20.03 19.65 -6.38
N LEU A 369 19.06 19.71 -7.26
CA LEU A 369 18.72 20.88 -8.09
C LEU A 369 17.66 21.74 -7.41
N TRP A 370 16.62 21.13 -6.88
CA TRP A 370 15.54 21.82 -6.16
C TRP A 370 14.80 20.85 -5.24
N GLU A 371 14.05 21.43 -4.31
CA GLU A 371 13.22 20.72 -3.34
C GLU A 371 11.85 21.38 -3.26
N HIS A 372 10.82 20.56 -3.03
CA HIS A 372 9.46 21.03 -2.78
C HIS A 372 8.93 20.37 -1.49
N PRO A 373 8.42 21.15 -0.51
CA PRO A 373 7.84 20.60 0.71
C PRO A 373 6.67 19.63 0.39
N TRP A 374 6.79 18.43 0.91
CA TRP A 374 5.80 17.38 0.76
C TRP A 374 5.69 16.58 2.05
N ASP A 375 4.92 17.13 3.01
CA ASP A 375 4.86 16.62 4.38
C ASP A 375 4.59 15.14 4.46
N GLY A 376 5.38 14.43 5.26
CA GLY A 376 5.26 13.00 5.48
C GLY A 376 6.17 12.47 6.58
N ASP A 377 5.98 11.22 6.87
CA ASP A 377 6.84 10.42 7.73
C ASP A 377 6.90 8.97 7.23
N SER A 378 7.64 8.12 7.91
CA SER A 378 7.75 6.70 7.54
C SER A 378 6.67 5.82 8.18
N ASN A 379 5.66 6.38 8.85
CA ASN A 379 4.66 5.59 9.59
C ASN A 379 3.22 6.06 9.31
N GLY A 380 2.74 7.05 10.04
CA GLY A 380 1.32 7.46 9.98
C GLY A 380 0.97 8.37 8.81
N ASN A 381 1.95 8.97 8.14
CA ASN A 381 1.81 9.90 7.03
C ASN A 381 2.77 9.56 5.89
N ALA A 382 2.76 8.30 5.47
CA ALA A 382 3.69 7.75 4.49
C ALA A 382 3.46 8.30 3.07
N SER A 383 4.53 8.53 2.31
CA SER A 383 4.49 8.87 0.90
C SER A 383 4.91 7.66 0.08
N ALA A 384 3.96 7.02 -0.62
CA ALA A 384 4.22 5.84 -1.44
C ALA A 384 3.85 6.03 -2.92
N SER A 385 2.97 6.99 -3.21
CA SER A 385 2.61 7.29 -4.60
C SER A 385 3.75 7.99 -5.33
N GLN A 386 3.93 7.64 -6.59
CA GLN A 386 4.95 8.24 -7.45
C GLN A 386 4.62 9.70 -7.78
N PRO A 387 5.61 10.59 -7.89
CA PRO A 387 5.42 11.87 -8.54
C PRO A 387 5.19 11.64 -10.03
N VAL A 388 4.23 12.34 -10.63
CA VAL A 388 3.85 12.15 -12.04
C VAL A 388 4.16 13.42 -12.85
N PRO A 389 5.27 13.46 -13.61
CA PRO A 389 5.50 14.51 -14.60
C PRO A 389 4.40 14.51 -15.66
N VAL A 390 3.75 15.66 -15.85
CA VAL A 390 2.56 15.77 -16.70
C VAL A 390 2.76 16.67 -17.92
N GLY A 391 4.03 16.98 -18.25
CA GLY A 391 4.41 17.88 -19.34
C GLY A 391 4.34 19.36 -18.95
N GLY A 392 5.02 20.21 -19.74
CA GLY A 392 5.11 21.65 -19.47
C GLY A 392 5.80 21.97 -18.14
N ASP A 393 6.81 21.16 -17.79
CA ASP A 393 7.59 21.32 -16.55
C ASP A 393 6.75 21.27 -15.26
N ARG A 394 5.68 20.46 -15.29
CA ARG A 394 4.74 20.31 -14.18
C ARG A 394 4.77 18.89 -13.63
N ILE A 395 4.49 18.79 -12.34
CA ILE A 395 4.44 17.52 -11.63
C ILE A 395 3.13 17.44 -10.85
N PHE A 396 2.40 16.34 -11.00
CA PHE A 396 1.27 16.00 -10.17
C PHE A 396 1.73 15.12 -9.00
N LEU A 397 1.32 15.50 -7.79
CA LEU A 397 1.58 14.77 -6.55
C LEU A 397 0.25 14.33 -5.92
N SER A 398 0.21 13.12 -5.41
CA SER A 398 -0.97 12.54 -4.79
C SER A 398 -0.61 11.87 -3.47
N LYS A 399 -1.41 12.11 -2.43
CA LYS A 399 -1.22 11.48 -1.13
C LYS A 399 -2.51 11.44 -0.31
N GLY A 400 -2.76 10.30 0.33
CA GLY A 400 -3.77 10.12 1.35
C GLY A 400 -3.35 10.68 2.72
N TYR A 401 -3.79 10.05 3.81
CA TYR A 401 -3.39 10.38 5.19
C TYR A 401 -3.68 11.83 5.61
N GLY A 402 -4.75 12.44 5.08
CA GLY A 402 -5.13 13.82 5.40
C GLY A 402 -4.41 14.90 4.58
N ILE A 403 -3.46 14.52 3.72
CA ILE A 403 -2.81 15.41 2.76
C ILE A 403 -3.69 15.55 1.51
N GLN A 404 -3.37 16.50 0.67
CA GLN A 404 -4.10 16.79 -0.57
C GLN A 404 -3.22 16.49 -1.78
N SER A 405 -3.83 16.27 -2.93
CA SER A 405 -3.09 16.27 -4.18
C SER A 405 -2.69 17.67 -4.60
N GLN A 406 -1.55 17.78 -5.26
CA GLN A 406 -1.01 19.04 -5.77
C GLN A 406 -0.61 18.92 -7.23
N LEU A 407 -0.80 19.99 -7.98
CA LEU A 407 -0.10 20.23 -9.23
C LEU A 407 0.91 21.35 -8.98
N ILE A 408 2.18 21.10 -9.27
CA ILE A 408 3.25 22.09 -9.13
C ILE A 408 3.85 22.43 -10.49
N GLN A 409 4.29 23.68 -10.64
CA GLN A 409 5.09 24.18 -11.76
C GLN A 409 6.53 24.28 -11.31
N VAL A 410 7.45 23.71 -12.08
CA VAL A 410 8.88 23.89 -11.88
C VAL A 410 9.39 24.88 -12.92
N THR A 411 10.20 25.85 -12.50
CA THR A 411 10.83 26.81 -13.39
C THR A 411 12.34 26.84 -13.15
N ARG A 412 13.10 27.04 -14.22
CA ARG A 412 14.54 27.20 -14.22
C ARG A 412 14.90 28.56 -14.80
N THR A 413 15.66 29.34 -14.07
CA THR A 413 16.27 30.56 -14.57
C THR A 413 17.76 30.30 -14.79
N ALA A 414 18.15 30.21 -16.05
CA ALA A 414 19.56 30.06 -16.40
C ALA A 414 20.31 31.31 -16.03
N THR A 415 21.43 31.20 -15.34
CA THR A 415 22.37 32.30 -15.10
C THR A 415 23.20 32.52 -16.36
N ASN A 416 23.00 33.66 -17.03
CA ASN A 416 23.76 33.98 -18.23
C ASN A 416 25.20 34.33 -17.82
N GLY A 417 26.16 33.52 -18.25
CA GLY A 417 27.56 33.60 -17.89
C GLY A 417 28.34 34.74 -18.50
N GLU A 418 28.10 35.98 -18.09
CA GLU A 418 29.05 37.08 -18.29
C GLU A 418 29.64 37.66 -16.97
N GLU A 419 29.14 37.18 -15.82
CA GLU A 419 29.72 37.49 -14.50
C GLU A 419 30.03 36.21 -13.71
N ALA A 420 30.75 35.25 -14.33
CA ALA A 420 31.09 33.99 -13.72
C ALA A 420 32.04 34.13 -12.53
N GLY A 421 31.50 34.47 -11.39
CA GLY A 421 32.02 34.07 -10.09
C GLY A 421 31.59 32.65 -9.78
N THR A 422 32.35 31.91 -9.01
CA THR A 422 32.28 30.46 -8.75
C THR A 422 30.98 29.92 -8.09
N ASP A 423 29.86 30.66 -8.08
CA ASP A 423 28.58 30.31 -7.42
C ASP A 423 27.34 30.40 -8.36
N ASP A 424 27.51 30.45 -9.68
CA ASP A 424 26.42 30.61 -10.64
C ASP A 424 25.78 29.24 -11.02
N ALA A 425 25.15 28.57 -10.06
CA ALA A 425 24.23 27.50 -10.34
C ALA A 425 22.89 28.06 -10.83
N ASP A 426 22.24 27.38 -11.78
CA ASP A 426 20.86 27.69 -12.21
C ASP A 426 19.95 27.87 -10.99
N LYS A 427 19.06 28.84 -11.05
CA LYS A 427 18.04 29.04 -10.02
C LYS A 427 16.78 28.27 -10.37
N TRP A 428 16.37 27.43 -9.45
CA TRP A 428 15.17 26.63 -9.59
C TRP A 428 14.09 27.08 -8.62
N SER A 429 12.82 27.00 -9.02
CA SER A 429 11.67 27.15 -8.12
C SER A 429 10.61 26.10 -8.45
N ALA A 430 9.86 25.68 -7.43
CA ALA A 430 8.72 24.77 -7.56
C ALA A 430 7.52 25.41 -6.85
N GLU A 431 6.51 25.80 -7.62
CA GLU A 431 5.35 26.54 -7.13
C GLU A 431 4.07 25.75 -7.27
N ILE A 432 3.18 25.82 -6.26
CA ILE A 432 1.89 25.13 -6.29
C ILE A 432 0.93 25.87 -7.21
N ILE A 433 0.50 25.23 -8.30
CA ILE A 433 -0.59 25.73 -9.15
C ILE A 433 -1.92 25.56 -8.42
N TRP A 434 -2.15 24.38 -7.86
CA TRP A 434 -3.32 24.11 -7.01
C TRP A 434 -3.02 22.99 -5.99
N SER A 435 -3.78 22.98 -4.87
CA SER A 435 -3.80 21.93 -3.86
C SER A 435 -5.25 21.61 -3.51
N LYS A 436 -5.68 20.34 -3.66
CA LYS A 436 -7.09 19.94 -3.50
C LYS A 436 -7.25 18.52 -2.93
N PRO A 437 -8.35 18.24 -2.18
CA PRO A 437 -8.65 16.93 -1.62
C PRO A 437 -9.29 15.99 -2.66
N VAL A 438 -8.56 15.70 -3.73
CA VAL A 438 -8.94 14.77 -4.80
C VAL A 438 -7.84 13.73 -4.98
N LEU A 439 -8.19 12.54 -5.46
CA LEU A 439 -7.22 11.49 -5.81
C LEU A 439 -6.22 11.20 -4.67
N ARG A 440 -6.68 11.13 -3.43
CA ARG A 440 -5.84 10.93 -2.22
C ARG A 440 -5.40 9.47 -2.13
N THR A 441 -4.39 9.13 -2.91
CA THR A 441 -3.82 7.78 -2.93
C THR A 441 -3.01 7.49 -1.66
N LYS A 442 -3.03 6.26 -1.17
CA LYS A 442 -2.15 5.85 -0.05
C LYS A 442 -0.90 5.15 -0.57
N PHE A 443 -1.03 3.93 -1.06
CA PHE A 443 0.07 3.18 -1.70
C PHE A 443 -0.27 2.70 -3.11
N GLY A 444 -1.33 3.25 -3.71
CA GLY A 444 -1.59 3.16 -5.14
C GLY A 444 -1.03 4.37 -5.90
N ASN A 445 -1.08 4.28 -7.21
CA ASN A 445 -0.65 5.33 -8.12
C ASN A 445 -1.85 5.87 -8.91
N VAL A 446 -1.66 7.00 -9.59
CA VAL A 446 -2.63 7.55 -10.51
C VAL A 446 -2.23 7.25 -11.95
N VAL A 447 -3.19 7.28 -12.87
CA VAL A 447 -2.95 7.26 -14.31
C VAL A 447 -3.53 8.50 -14.96
N LEU A 448 -2.88 8.96 -16.03
CA LEU A 448 -3.23 10.19 -16.73
C LEU A 448 -3.64 9.87 -18.16
N ARG A 449 -4.79 10.40 -18.58
CA ARG A 449 -5.23 10.34 -19.98
C ARG A 449 -5.96 11.61 -20.40
N ASP A 450 -5.58 12.19 -21.53
CA ASP A 450 -6.26 13.34 -22.15
C ASP A 450 -6.54 14.51 -21.18
N GLY A 451 -5.55 14.85 -20.32
CA GLY A 451 -5.67 15.92 -19.34
C GLY A 451 -6.55 15.58 -18.13
N VAL A 452 -6.88 14.30 -17.95
CA VAL A 452 -7.69 13.81 -16.84
C VAL A 452 -6.90 12.78 -16.04
N VAL A 453 -6.91 12.94 -14.72
CA VAL A 453 -6.24 12.04 -13.77
C VAL A 453 -7.27 11.10 -13.15
N TYR A 454 -6.93 9.81 -13.10
CA TYR A 454 -7.73 8.76 -12.48
C TYR A 454 -6.92 8.09 -11.38
N GLY A 455 -7.57 7.76 -10.28
CA GLY A 455 -6.91 7.09 -9.15
C GLY A 455 -7.90 6.56 -8.13
N ILE A 456 -7.41 5.85 -7.14
CA ILE A 456 -8.21 5.40 -6.01
C ILE A 456 -8.03 6.42 -4.87
N ASP A 457 -9.08 7.21 -4.60
CA ASP A 457 -9.14 8.15 -3.47
C ASP A 457 -9.63 7.41 -2.23
N ASP A 458 -8.71 7.02 -1.37
CA ASP A 458 -8.92 6.17 -0.19
C ASP A 458 -9.38 4.75 -0.60
N ILE A 459 -10.68 4.53 -0.82
CA ILE A 459 -11.24 3.21 -1.23
C ILE A 459 -12.08 3.28 -2.50
N ASP A 460 -12.32 4.47 -3.02
CA ASP A 460 -13.25 4.73 -4.11
C ASP A 460 -12.51 5.20 -5.37
N MET A 461 -12.95 4.81 -6.56
CA MET A 461 -12.41 5.35 -7.80
C MET A 461 -12.77 6.82 -7.96
N ASP A 462 -11.78 7.65 -8.24
CA ASP A 462 -11.89 9.11 -8.40
C ASP A 462 -11.35 9.56 -9.76
N CYS A 463 -11.86 10.67 -10.26
CA CYS A 463 -11.49 11.24 -11.54
C CYS A 463 -11.55 12.78 -11.46
N ALA A 464 -10.45 13.44 -11.83
CA ALA A 464 -10.31 14.89 -11.75
C ALA A 464 -9.60 15.47 -12.98
N GLU A 465 -9.93 16.72 -13.32
CA GLU A 465 -9.21 17.50 -14.32
C GLU A 465 -7.81 17.84 -13.82
N LEU A 466 -6.78 17.58 -14.62
CA LEU A 466 -5.40 17.86 -14.27
C LEU A 466 -5.16 19.36 -14.03
N GLU A 467 -5.63 20.20 -14.94
CA GLU A 467 -5.35 21.65 -14.93
C GLU A 467 -5.96 22.38 -13.73
N THR A 468 -7.09 21.93 -13.28
CA THR A 468 -7.87 22.64 -12.25
C THR A 468 -7.97 21.88 -10.94
N GLY A 469 -7.67 20.59 -10.92
CA GLY A 469 -7.96 19.70 -9.80
C GLY A 469 -9.46 19.58 -9.50
N LYS A 470 -10.33 19.95 -10.45
CA LYS A 470 -11.77 19.80 -10.29
C LYS A 470 -12.16 18.34 -10.43
N ARG A 471 -12.80 17.80 -9.38
CA ARG A 471 -13.33 16.45 -9.43
C ARG A 471 -14.47 16.36 -10.44
N ASN A 472 -14.33 15.45 -11.40
CA ASN A 472 -15.38 15.16 -12.38
C ASN A 472 -16.41 14.20 -11.78
N TRP A 473 -15.91 13.12 -11.17
CA TRP A 473 -16.73 12.17 -10.43
C TRP A 473 -15.88 11.40 -9.40
N LYS A 474 -16.53 10.92 -8.35
CA LYS A 474 -16.01 9.90 -7.41
C LYS A 474 -17.05 8.80 -7.28
N LYS A 475 -16.66 7.56 -7.48
CA LYS A 475 -17.59 6.42 -7.48
C LYS A 475 -17.34 5.52 -6.29
N ARG A 476 -18.28 5.55 -5.36
CA ARG A 476 -18.38 4.54 -4.31
C ARG A 476 -18.90 3.23 -4.91
N ARG A 477 -18.02 2.24 -4.96
CA ARG A 477 -18.31 0.89 -5.47
C ARG A 477 -18.58 -0.08 -4.31
N ARG A 478 -19.29 -1.19 -4.59
CA ARG A 478 -19.43 -2.30 -3.64
C ARG A 478 -19.30 -3.64 -4.38
N PRO A 479 -18.37 -4.54 -3.96
CA PRO A 479 -17.32 -4.27 -2.97
C PRO A 479 -16.41 -3.12 -3.40
N GLU A 480 -15.78 -2.43 -2.46
CA GLU A 480 -14.85 -1.33 -2.72
C GLU A 480 -13.57 -1.81 -3.42
N LEU A 481 -12.88 -0.87 -4.09
CA LEU A 481 -11.54 -1.13 -4.62
C LEU A 481 -10.49 -1.22 -3.49
N GLY A 482 -10.77 -0.62 -2.33
CA GLY A 482 -9.81 -0.55 -1.25
C GLY A 482 -8.51 0.12 -1.69
N HIS A 483 -7.37 -0.30 -1.15
CA HIS A 483 -6.05 0.17 -1.59
C HIS A 483 -5.51 -0.68 -2.75
N GLY A 484 -6.37 -0.90 -3.74
CA GLY A 484 -6.01 -1.58 -4.97
C GLY A 484 -5.05 -0.79 -5.85
N GLN A 485 -4.68 -1.40 -6.98
CA GLN A 485 -3.75 -0.84 -7.96
C GLN A 485 -4.42 -0.70 -9.32
N ILE A 486 -3.94 0.20 -10.15
CA ILE A 486 -4.50 0.46 -11.47
C ILE A 486 -3.43 0.52 -12.56
N ILE A 487 -3.79 0.07 -13.76
CA ILE A 487 -2.99 0.21 -15.00
C ILE A 487 -3.89 0.84 -16.08
N LEU A 488 -3.41 1.84 -16.78
CA LEU A 488 -4.05 2.37 -17.97
C LEU A 488 -3.69 1.51 -19.18
N VAL A 489 -4.69 0.99 -19.89
CA VAL A 489 -4.52 0.17 -21.11
C VAL A 489 -5.36 0.78 -22.22
N GLY A 490 -4.76 1.59 -23.06
CA GLY A 490 -5.46 2.35 -24.10
C GLY A 490 -6.55 3.25 -23.50
N GLU A 491 -7.82 2.93 -23.81
CA GLU A 491 -9.00 3.66 -23.32
C GLU A 491 -9.64 3.05 -22.05
N LYS A 492 -8.95 2.10 -21.43
CA LYS A 492 -9.48 1.35 -20.30
C LYS A 492 -8.51 1.40 -19.11
N ILE A 493 -9.05 1.32 -17.91
CA ILE A 493 -8.31 1.20 -16.67
C ILE A 493 -8.56 -0.22 -16.15
N LEU A 494 -7.49 -0.99 -16.02
CA LEU A 494 -7.52 -2.29 -15.36
C LEU A 494 -7.18 -2.07 -13.89
N ALA A 495 -8.16 -2.26 -13.02
CA ALA A 495 -8.00 -2.13 -11.57
C ALA A 495 -7.93 -3.52 -10.92
N LEU A 496 -6.97 -3.72 -10.02
CA LEU A 496 -6.89 -4.85 -9.12
C LEU A 496 -7.27 -4.35 -7.73
N SER A 497 -8.42 -4.79 -7.21
CA SER A 497 -8.91 -4.36 -5.90
C SER A 497 -8.09 -4.97 -4.75
N GLU A 498 -8.20 -4.39 -3.56
CA GLU A 498 -7.60 -4.93 -2.34
C GLU A 498 -8.09 -6.35 -1.98
N SER A 499 -9.28 -6.74 -2.45
CA SER A 499 -9.81 -8.10 -2.29
C SER A 499 -9.44 -9.05 -3.43
N GLY A 500 -8.58 -8.65 -4.37
CA GLY A 500 -8.11 -9.47 -5.48
C GLY A 500 -9.07 -9.57 -6.67
N GLU A 501 -10.11 -8.74 -6.74
CA GLU A 501 -11.00 -8.65 -7.90
C GLU A 501 -10.37 -7.77 -8.98
N LEU A 502 -10.29 -8.27 -10.21
CA LEU A 502 -9.97 -7.47 -11.40
C LEU A 502 -11.22 -6.77 -11.89
N VAL A 503 -11.10 -5.48 -12.18
CA VAL A 503 -12.20 -4.65 -12.69
C VAL A 503 -11.71 -3.87 -13.90
N LEU A 504 -12.36 -4.03 -15.04
CA LEU A 504 -12.10 -3.25 -16.24
C LEU A 504 -13.06 -2.05 -16.27
N ILE A 505 -12.51 -0.84 -16.32
CA ILE A 505 -13.24 0.42 -16.23
C ILE A 505 -12.93 1.25 -17.48
N ALA A 506 -13.92 1.90 -18.07
CA ALA A 506 -13.66 2.87 -19.14
C ALA A 506 -12.95 4.11 -18.57
N ALA A 507 -11.90 4.59 -19.23
CA ALA A 507 -11.26 5.86 -18.91
C ALA A 507 -12.13 7.03 -19.43
N ASP A 508 -13.30 7.22 -18.82
CA ASP A 508 -14.32 8.19 -19.23
C ASP A 508 -14.37 9.33 -18.19
N SER A 509 -14.05 10.54 -18.62
CA SER A 509 -14.05 11.72 -17.76
C SER A 509 -15.44 12.18 -17.29
N LYS A 510 -16.50 11.74 -17.95
CA LYS A 510 -17.87 12.21 -17.68
C LYS A 510 -18.58 11.36 -16.62
N LYS A 511 -18.27 10.05 -16.59
CA LYS A 511 -18.92 9.11 -15.65
C LYS A 511 -18.11 7.84 -15.45
N TYR A 512 -18.21 7.26 -14.27
CA TYR A 512 -17.71 5.91 -14.01
C TYR A 512 -18.52 4.88 -14.80
N ARG A 513 -17.82 3.99 -15.51
CA ARG A 513 -18.44 2.89 -16.23
C ARG A 513 -17.57 1.63 -16.11
N GLU A 514 -18.05 0.68 -15.30
CA GLU A 514 -17.49 -0.66 -15.19
C GLU A 514 -17.87 -1.46 -16.45
N LEU A 515 -16.88 -2.05 -17.10
CA LEU A 515 -17.03 -2.81 -18.33
C LEU A 515 -17.12 -4.31 -18.03
N ALA A 516 -16.19 -4.79 -17.21
CA ALA A 516 -16.10 -6.20 -16.84
C ALA A 516 -15.44 -6.38 -15.47
N LYS A 517 -15.56 -7.56 -14.89
CA LYS A 517 -14.89 -7.93 -13.64
C LYS A 517 -14.68 -9.43 -13.51
N LEU A 518 -13.69 -9.82 -12.70
CA LEU A 518 -13.31 -11.20 -12.43
C LEU A 518 -12.63 -11.29 -11.07
N GLN A 519 -12.99 -12.29 -10.23
CA GLN A 519 -12.18 -12.61 -9.06
C GLN A 519 -10.92 -13.35 -9.51
N ALA A 520 -9.76 -12.70 -9.36
CA ALA A 520 -8.48 -13.25 -9.82
C ALA A 520 -7.77 -14.05 -8.74
N ILE A 521 -7.60 -13.45 -7.58
CA ILE A 521 -6.94 -14.05 -6.40
C ILE A 521 -7.73 -13.70 -5.14
N GLU A 522 -7.49 -14.45 -4.05
CA GLU A 522 -8.18 -14.22 -2.79
C GLU A 522 -7.30 -13.51 -1.77
N GLY A 523 -7.90 -12.75 -0.86
CA GLY A 523 -7.21 -12.10 0.26
C GLY A 523 -6.68 -10.71 -0.03
N VAL A 524 -5.94 -10.14 0.93
CA VAL A 524 -5.42 -8.77 0.85
C VAL A 524 -4.39 -8.65 -0.25
N THR A 525 -4.67 -7.79 -1.22
CA THR A 525 -3.89 -7.62 -2.45
C THR A 525 -3.50 -6.16 -2.63
N TRP A 526 -2.23 -5.84 -2.36
CA TRP A 526 -1.66 -4.49 -2.53
C TRP A 526 -0.58 -4.44 -3.62
N ASN A 527 -0.16 -5.60 -4.12
CA ASN A 527 0.86 -5.73 -5.15
C ASN A 527 0.40 -5.09 -6.46
N ASN A 528 1.31 -4.39 -7.13
CA ASN A 528 1.04 -3.89 -8.46
C ASN A 528 0.90 -5.05 -9.44
N PRO A 529 -0.18 -5.09 -10.24
CA PRO A 529 -0.28 -6.02 -11.35
C PRO A 529 0.75 -5.69 -12.44
N ALA A 530 1.16 -6.68 -13.21
CA ALA A 530 2.06 -6.50 -14.34
C ALA A 530 1.40 -7.04 -15.62
N LEU A 531 1.33 -6.21 -16.66
CA LEU A 531 0.70 -6.56 -17.94
C LEU A 531 1.73 -6.48 -19.07
N SER A 532 2.11 -7.64 -19.62
CA SER A 532 2.98 -7.76 -20.78
C SER A 532 2.18 -8.31 -21.98
N GLY A 533 1.93 -7.45 -22.97
CA GLY A 533 1.01 -7.77 -24.05
C GLY A 533 -0.38 -8.13 -23.51
N GLN A 534 -0.81 -9.37 -23.69
CA GLN A 534 -2.09 -9.89 -23.16
C GLN A 534 -1.95 -10.69 -21.86
N TYR A 535 -0.72 -10.89 -21.36
CA TYR A 535 -0.47 -11.70 -20.18
C TYR A 535 -0.43 -10.82 -18.92
N LEU A 536 -1.39 -11.04 -18.05
CA LEU A 536 -1.52 -10.34 -16.78
C LEU A 536 -1.04 -11.24 -15.64
N LEU A 537 -0.06 -10.76 -14.89
CA LEU A 537 0.35 -11.33 -13.61
C LEU A 537 -0.21 -10.52 -12.45
N VAL A 538 -0.83 -11.21 -11.52
CA VAL A 538 -1.30 -10.67 -10.24
C VAL A 538 -0.78 -11.53 -9.11
N ARG A 539 -0.53 -10.92 -7.94
CA ARG A 539 -0.16 -11.65 -6.73
C ARG A 539 -0.58 -10.91 -5.48
N ASN A 540 -0.54 -11.61 -4.37
CA ASN A 540 -0.53 -11.06 -3.01
C ASN A 540 0.56 -11.74 -2.17
N ALA A 541 0.43 -11.72 -0.84
CA ALA A 541 1.40 -12.34 0.07
C ALA A 541 1.31 -13.88 0.14
N GLU A 542 0.36 -14.51 -0.53
CA GLU A 542 0.08 -15.95 -0.41
C GLU A 542 0.02 -16.67 -1.75
N GLU A 543 -0.50 -16.02 -2.81
CA GLU A 543 -0.68 -16.64 -4.11
C GLU A 543 -0.39 -15.68 -5.26
N ALA A 544 -0.08 -16.25 -6.43
CA ALA A 544 0.01 -15.54 -7.69
C ALA A 544 -0.75 -16.27 -8.80
N ALA A 545 -1.22 -15.52 -9.78
CA ALA A 545 -1.91 -16.04 -10.94
C ALA A 545 -1.49 -15.32 -12.22
N CYS A 546 -1.46 -16.06 -13.33
CA CYS A 546 -1.30 -15.51 -14.67
C CYS A 546 -2.57 -15.71 -15.47
N PHE A 547 -3.03 -14.64 -16.09
CA PHE A 547 -4.16 -14.67 -17.00
C PHE A 547 -3.75 -14.26 -18.40
N GLU A 548 -4.30 -14.93 -19.40
CA GLU A 548 -4.34 -14.47 -20.78
C GLU A 548 -5.62 -13.66 -20.98
N LEU A 549 -5.51 -12.33 -21.08
CA LEU A 549 -6.64 -11.43 -21.25
C LEU A 549 -7.09 -11.44 -22.72
N PRO A 550 -8.40 -11.42 -22.99
CA PRO A 550 -8.90 -11.31 -24.35
C PRO A 550 -8.61 -9.91 -24.91
N LEU A 551 -8.17 -9.88 -26.17
CA LEU A 551 -7.95 -8.64 -26.91
C LEU A 551 -9.16 -8.27 -27.74
N ALA A 552 -9.44 -6.98 -27.84
CA ALA A 552 -10.46 -6.47 -28.74
C ALA A 552 -10.12 -6.83 -30.19
N PRO A 553 -11.11 -7.16 -31.03
CA PRO A 553 -10.88 -7.38 -32.45
C PRO A 553 -10.20 -6.15 -33.07
N LEU A 554 -9.19 -6.38 -33.91
CA LEU A 554 -8.61 -5.29 -34.70
C LEU A 554 -9.73 -4.61 -35.49
N PRO A 555 -9.76 -3.26 -35.53
CA PRO A 555 -10.73 -2.57 -36.37
C PRO A 555 -10.58 -3.09 -37.81
N SER A 556 -11.68 -3.58 -38.38
CA SER A 556 -11.70 -3.98 -39.78
C SER A 556 -11.28 -2.77 -40.63
N ILE A 557 -10.17 -2.90 -41.31
CA ILE A 557 -9.75 -1.90 -42.31
C ILE A 557 -10.86 -1.88 -43.37
N GLN A 558 -11.71 -0.86 -43.30
CA GLN A 558 -12.70 -0.57 -44.37
C GLN A 558 -12.05 0.19 -45.51
#